data_82710426e8ab57d064b04559ad64a45b
#
_entry.id   82710426e8ab57d064b04559ad64a45b
#
_cell.length_a   1.000
_cell.length_b   1.000
_cell.length_c   1.000
_cell.angle_alpha   90.00
_cell.angle_beta   90.00
_cell.angle_gamma   90.00
#
_symmetry.space_group_name_H-M   'P 1'
#
loop_
_entity.id
_entity.type
_entity.pdbx_description
1 polymer ?
#
loop_
_entity_poly.entity_id
_entity_poly.type
_entity_poly.pdbx_seq_one_letter_code
_entity_poly.pdbx_strand_id
1 'polypeptide(L)'
;MEANLVGEGQFAYQVSSEIEAINSLIGASYGGAKAMTSTAGPGLSLMSEGLGLAWMAEIPLVVVDVQRGGPATGLPTKTEQSDLLSAMTPSHGDISVPVIAPGTVEECFYGAVAAVNWAERYQGPVILLSEHALSEREQNIRKPDLDSVKVENRLVYTGDSGYRRYEGGELSAMPIPGNPGNYVANASEHDPLGDTTHLGSRHVEMTNRRFSKLNLLLDGTYESDNTDARIAMMPWGGSKGPSFEAYQKLVAAGMDIAWYYTMYLNPLPPKLLEELKEKDLVLVPELNYLGQLSFLLRAEGVKAESITQYTGLPLGISDVVERVTKRVAGPKQEGITV
;
A
#
# COMPACT_ATOMS: atom_id res chain seq x y z
N MET A 1 0.16 17.12 14.57
CA MET A 1 0.99 17.51 13.40
C MET A 1 1.31 19.01 13.38
N GLU A 2 0.34 19.89 13.46
CA GLU A 2 0.57 21.35 13.41
C GLU A 2 1.72 21.86 14.29
N ALA A 3 1.78 21.39 15.55
CA ALA A 3 2.82 21.82 16.49
C ALA A 3 4.26 21.43 16.10
N ASN A 4 4.43 20.50 15.17
CA ASN A 4 5.73 19.95 14.77
C ASN A 4 6.14 20.35 13.34
N LEU A 5 5.25 20.98 12.57
CA LEU A 5 5.54 21.52 11.25
C LEU A 5 5.91 23.01 11.40
N VAL A 6 7.18 23.27 11.66
CA VAL A 6 7.71 24.61 11.99
C VAL A 6 8.61 25.21 10.92
N GLY A 7 8.81 24.50 9.80
CA GLY A 7 9.61 24.97 8.67
C GLY A 7 8.84 25.95 7.79
N GLU A 8 9.55 26.86 7.13
CA GLU A 8 8.95 27.73 6.11
C GLU A 8 8.36 26.89 4.98
N GLY A 9 7.12 27.18 4.56
CA GLY A 9 6.39 26.41 3.55
C GLY A 9 5.82 25.07 4.03
N GLN A 10 5.95 24.74 5.31
CA GLN A 10 5.33 23.56 5.92
C GLN A 10 4.08 23.97 6.69
N PHE A 11 2.97 23.27 6.44
CA PHE A 11 1.74 23.50 7.19
C PHE A 11 0.87 22.23 7.25
N ALA A 12 0.09 22.15 8.32
CA ALA A 12 -0.99 21.19 8.44
C ALA A 12 -2.27 21.95 8.80
N TYR A 13 -3.38 21.55 8.19
CA TYR A 13 -4.69 22.11 8.50
C TYR A 13 -5.76 21.04 8.45
N GLN A 14 -6.81 21.24 9.21
CA GLN A 14 -7.96 20.39 9.19
C GLN A 14 -8.97 20.92 8.17
N VAL A 15 -9.43 20.04 7.30
CA VAL A 15 -10.49 20.32 6.32
C VAL A 15 -11.84 19.83 6.83
N SER A 16 -12.93 20.23 6.18
CA SER A 16 -14.29 19.89 6.61
C SER A 16 -14.77 18.52 6.11
N SER A 17 -14.11 17.95 5.10
CA SER A 17 -14.47 16.65 4.54
C SER A 17 -13.29 15.97 3.84
N GLU A 18 -13.41 14.66 3.63
CA GLU A 18 -12.41 13.87 2.89
C GLU A 18 -12.37 14.26 1.40
N ILE A 19 -13.48 14.68 0.82
CA ILE A 19 -13.52 15.21 -0.55
C ILE A 19 -12.72 16.51 -0.66
N GLU A 20 -12.81 17.37 0.34
CA GLU A 20 -11.97 18.58 0.41
C GLU A 20 -10.50 18.21 0.61
N ALA A 21 -10.22 17.23 1.48
CA ALA A 21 -8.85 16.78 1.76
C ALA A 21 -8.15 16.32 0.47
N ILE A 22 -8.73 15.38 -0.27
CA ILE A 22 -8.07 14.83 -1.46
C ILE A 22 -7.88 15.89 -2.55
N ASN A 23 -8.86 16.78 -2.76
CA ASN A 23 -8.73 17.85 -3.75
C ASN A 23 -7.68 18.89 -3.34
N SER A 24 -7.58 19.20 -2.05
CA SER A 24 -6.52 20.07 -1.52
C SER A 24 -5.13 19.45 -1.71
N LEU A 25 -4.99 18.13 -1.51
CA LEU A 25 -3.73 17.43 -1.75
C LEU A 25 -3.33 17.47 -3.23
N ILE A 26 -4.28 17.24 -4.14
CA ILE A 26 -4.04 17.31 -5.58
C ILE A 26 -3.53 18.69 -5.95
N GLY A 27 -4.19 19.74 -5.47
CA GLY A 27 -3.78 21.12 -5.72
C GLY A 27 -2.41 21.46 -5.14
N ALA A 28 -2.15 21.08 -3.89
CA ALA A 28 -0.85 21.30 -3.24
C ALA A 28 0.28 20.57 -3.96
N SER A 29 0.06 19.30 -4.32
CA SER A 29 1.04 18.51 -5.04
C SER A 29 1.27 19.03 -6.46
N TYR A 30 0.22 19.42 -7.18
CA TYR A 30 0.34 20.09 -8.47
C TYR A 30 1.18 21.37 -8.35
N GLY A 31 1.04 22.11 -7.25
CA GLY A 31 1.85 23.27 -6.89
C GLY A 31 3.29 22.98 -6.47
N GLY A 32 3.71 21.70 -6.46
CA GLY A 32 5.09 21.28 -6.16
C GLY A 32 5.33 20.79 -4.73
N ALA A 33 4.32 20.82 -3.85
CA ALA A 33 4.46 20.30 -2.49
C ALA A 33 4.45 18.77 -2.43
N LYS A 34 5.10 18.21 -1.38
CA LYS A 34 4.86 16.83 -0.95
C LYS A 34 3.63 16.82 -0.06
N ALA A 35 2.55 16.19 -0.52
CA ALA A 35 1.24 16.30 0.10
C ALA A 35 0.74 14.94 0.62
N MET A 36 0.24 14.91 1.86
CA MET A 36 -0.38 13.71 2.43
C MET A 36 -1.59 14.05 3.31
N THR A 37 -2.50 13.12 3.44
CA THR A 37 -3.63 13.15 4.38
C THR A 37 -3.78 11.80 5.09
N SER A 38 -4.55 11.77 6.18
CA SER A 38 -4.91 10.53 6.85
C SER A 38 -6.43 10.44 7.02
N THR A 39 -6.95 9.23 6.84
CA THR A 39 -8.36 8.90 6.96
C THR A 39 -8.55 7.46 7.44
N ALA A 40 -9.77 6.94 7.44
CA ALA A 40 -10.11 5.55 7.61
C ALA A 40 -11.01 5.09 6.45
N GLY A 41 -11.28 3.80 6.31
CA GLY A 41 -12.02 3.21 5.20
C GLY A 41 -13.22 4.00 4.66
N PRO A 42 -14.16 4.51 5.52
CA PRO A 42 -15.26 5.36 5.02
C PRO A 42 -14.79 6.63 4.31
N GLY A 43 -13.73 7.28 4.82
CA GLY A 43 -13.15 8.47 4.18
C GLY A 43 -12.36 8.13 2.91
N LEU A 44 -11.67 6.98 2.88
CA LEU A 44 -11.03 6.49 1.65
C LEU A 44 -12.08 6.30 0.54
N SER A 45 -13.27 5.77 0.87
CA SER A 45 -14.38 5.66 -0.08
C SER A 45 -14.83 7.01 -0.64
N LEU A 46 -14.83 8.08 0.17
CA LEU A 46 -15.14 9.43 -0.28
C LEU A 46 -14.04 10.07 -1.14
N MET A 47 -12.81 9.58 -1.04
CA MET A 47 -11.67 10.04 -1.84
C MET A 47 -11.54 9.35 -3.21
N SER A 48 -12.37 8.35 -3.50
CA SER A 48 -12.26 7.49 -4.69
C SER A 48 -12.09 8.25 -6.00
N GLU A 49 -12.93 9.26 -6.24
CA GLU A 49 -12.88 10.07 -7.48
C GLU A 49 -11.59 10.92 -7.54
N GLY A 50 -11.20 11.52 -6.41
CA GLY A 50 -9.95 12.28 -6.32
C GLY A 50 -8.71 11.41 -6.56
N LEU A 51 -8.70 10.17 -6.08
CA LEU A 51 -7.63 9.21 -6.36
C LEU A 51 -7.59 8.82 -7.84
N GLY A 52 -8.76 8.66 -8.48
CA GLY A 52 -8.86 8.48 -9.92
C GLY A 52 -8.31 9.67 -10.71
N LEU A 53 -8.64 10.89 -10.29
CA LEU A 53 -8.08 12.12 -10.88
C LEU A 53 -6.54 12.16 -10.72
N ALA A 54 -6.01 11.87 -9.51
CA ALA A 54 -4.57 11.87 -9.28
C ALA A 54 -3.83 10.82 -10.13
N TRP A 55 -4.44 9.65 -10.34
CA TRP A 55 -3.94 8.61 -11.23
C TRP A 55 -3.93 9.07 -12.71
N MET A 56 -5.05 9.61 -13.19
CA MET A 56 -5.17 10.06 -14.58
C MET A 56 -4.23 11.23 -14.89
N ALA A 57 -4.17 12.23 -14.00
CA ALA A 57 -3.33 13.42 -14.17
C ALA A 57 -1.85 13.20 -13.76
N GLU A 58 -1.52 12.00 -13.26
CA GLU A 58 -0.17 11.63 -12.82
C GLU A 58 0.37 12.60 -11.75
N ILE A 59 -0.39 12.79 -10.66
CA ILE A 59 -0.06 13.72 -9.57
C ILE A 59 0.37 12.94 -8.32
N PRO A 60 1.60 13.15 -7.81
CA PRO A 60 2.10 12.48 -6.60
C PRO A 60 1.35 12.93 -5.34
N LEU A 61 0.85 12.00 -4.57
CA LEU A 61 0.30 12.25 -3.23
C LEU A 61 0.25 10.98 -2.39
N VAL A 62 0.10 11.11 -1.08
CA VAL A 62 -0.05 9.97 -0.17
C VAL A 62 -1.35 10.10 0.61
N VAL A 63 -2.13 9.01 0.63
CA VAL A 63 -3.26 8.85 1.55
C VAL A 63 -2.90 7.78 2.57
N VAL A 64 -2.94 8.13 3.86
CA VAL A 64 -2.83 7.17 4.95
C VAL A 64 -4.23 6.67 5.28
N ASP A 65 -4.48 5.39 5.06
CA ASP A 65 -5.72 4.75 5.49
C ASP A 65 -5.46 3.96 6.78
N VAL A 66 -6.09 4.39 7.88
CA VAL A 66 -6.05 3.71 9.17
C VAL A 66 -7.25 2.78 9.24
N GLN A 67 -7.10 1.55 8.78
CA GLN A 67 -8.16 0.56 8.69
C GLN A 67 -8.83 0.28 10.03
N ARG A 68 -10.13 0.08 10.00
CA ARG A 68 -10.95 -0.33 11.12
C ARG A 68 -12.05 -1.26 10.65
N GLY A 69 -12.73 -1.93 11.57
CA GLY A 69 -13.84 -2.81 11.22
C GLY A 69 -14.92 -2.10 10.42
N GLY A 70 -15.13 -2.54 9.18
CA GLY A 70 -16.14 -2.06 8.22
C GLY A 70 -17.25 -3.08 8.01
N PRO A 71 -18.12 -2.90 6.99
CA PRO A 71 -18.27 -1.70 6.14
C PRO A 71 -19.01 -0.55 6.83
N ALA A 72 -19.04 0.62 6.20
CA ALA A 72 -19.64 1.87 6.69
C ALA A 72 -19.09 2.26 8.07
N THR A 73 -19.93 2.58 9.04
CA THR A 73 -19.47 2.88 10.41
C THR A 73 -18.86 1.66 11.08
N GLY A 74 -19.40 0.48 10.82
CA GLY A 74 -18.88 -0.81 11.30
C GLY A 74 -18.54 -0.83 12.77
N LEU A 75 -17.27 -1.13 13.06
CA LEU A 75 -16.67 -1.13 14.41
C LEU A 75 -15.64 0.00 14.51
N PRO A 76 -16.05 1.24 14.80
CA PRO A 76 -15.22 2.45 14.58
C PRO A 76 -13.95 2.52 15.45
N THR A 77 -13.87 1.75 16.53
CA THR A 77 -12.72 1.71 17.45
C THR A 77 -12.08 0.31 17.51
N LYS A 78 -12.28 -0.50 16.49
CA LYS A 78 -11.78 -1.88 16.44
C LYS A 78 -10.95 -2.10 15.20
N THR A 79 -9.88 -2.89 15.34
CA THR A 79 -8.95 -3.17 14.27
C THR A 79 -9.48 -4.22 13.30
N GLU A 80 -9.33 -3.98 12.03
CA GLU A 80 -9.43 -4.94 10.93
C GLU A 80 -8.45 -4.56 9.82
N GLN A 81 -8.22 -5.49 8.88
CA GLN A 81 -7.37 -5.33 7.70
C GLN A 81 -8.22 -5.60 6.44
N SER A 82 -9.34 -4.87 6.31
CA SER A 82 -10.36 -5.16 5.30
C SER A 82 -10.36 -4.20 4.10
N ASP A 83 -9.41 -3.27 4.02
CA ASP A 83 -9.39 -2.24 2.98
C ASP A 83 -8.32 -2.44 1.90
N LEU A 84 -7.53 -3.53 1.93
CA LEU A 84 -6.42 -3.78 0.98
C LEU A 84 -6.88 -3.76 -0.49
N LEU A 85 -7.95 -4.48 -0.82
CA LEU A 85 -8.47 -4.52 -2.20
C LEU A 85 -8.98 -3.14 -2.63
N SER A 86 -9.66 -2.42 -1.73
CA SER A 86 -10.12 -1.06 -1.98
C SER A 86 -8.95 -0.08 -2.13
N ALA A 87 -7.87 -0.25 -1.36
CA ALA A 87 -6.67 0.56 -1.45
C ALA A 87 -5.94 0.38 -2.79
N MET A 88 -5.90 -0.85 -3.32
CA MET A 88 -5.26 -1.14 -4.61
C MET A 88 -6.07 -0.63 -5.80
N THR A 89 -7.39 -0.68 -5.71
CA THR A 89 -8.31 -0.28 -6.79
C THR A 89 -9.36 0.69 -6.27
N PRO A 90 -8.95 1.89 -5.80
CA PRO A 90 -9.85 2.78 -5.04
C PRO A 90 -10.91 3.50 -5.89
N SER A 91 -10.83 3.44 -7.21
CA SER A 91 -11.74 4.14 -8.12
C SER A 91 -12.34 3.18 -9.13
N HIS A 92 -13.35 3.64 -9.88
CA HIS A 92 -13.88 2.91 -11.03
C HIS A 92 -12.86 2.89 -12.19
N GLY A 93 -13.02 1.95 -13.12
CA GLY A 93 -12.10 1.75 -14.24
C GLY A 93 -10.82 0.98 -13.85
N ASP A 94 -9.90 0.88 -14.79
CA ASP A 94 -8.65 0.17 -14.59
C ASP A 94 -7.61 1.06 -13.92
N ILE A 95 -7.37 0.82 -12.65
CA ILE A 95 -6.42 1.54 -11.80
C ILE A 95 -5.68 0.55 -10.89
N SER A 96 -4.41 0.81 -10.60
CA SER A 96 -3.63 0.05 -9.63
C SER A 96 -2.76 0.99 -8.79
N VAL A 97 -3.23 1.34 -7.62
CA VAL A 97 -2.52 2.25 -6.70
C VAL A 97 -1.52 1.47 -5.86
N PRO A 98 -0.24 1.92 -5.77
CA PRO A 98 0.74 1.33 -4.88
C PRO A 98 0.31 1.37 -3.42
N VAL A 99 0.57 0.25 -2.70
CA VAL A 99 0.18 0.09 -1.30
C VAL A 99 1.37 -0.34 -0.46
N ILE A 100 1.63 0.40 0.61
CA ILE A 100 2.63 0.09 1.63
C ILE A 100 1.90 -0.11 2.96
N ALA A 101 2.09 -1.25 3.64
CA ALA A 101 1.41 -1.61 4.87
C ALA A 101 2.43 -1.92 5.99
N PRO A 102 2.83 -0.94 6.81
CA PRO A 102 3.75 -1.17 7.91
C PRO A 102 3.13 -2.10 8.96
N GLY A 103 3.93 -2.96 9.58
CA GLY A 103 3.50 -3.92 10.60
C GLY A 103 4.02 -3.63 12.01
N THR A 104 4.89 -2.62 12.16
CA THR A 104 5.45 -2.20 13.44
C THR A 104 5.46 -0.68 13.57
N VAL A 105 5.59 -0.18 14.82
CA VAL A 105 5.71 1.27 15.07
C VAL A 105 6.96 1.85 14.38
N GLU A 106 8.06 1.10 14.34
CA GLU A 106 9.27 1.52 13.62
C GLU A 106 9.03 1.60 12.11
N GLU A 107 8.35 0.61 11.53
CA GLU A 107 8.00 0.60 10.11
C GLU A 107 7.01 1.70 9.73
N CYS A 108 6.21 2.24 10.65
CA CYS A 108 5.37 3.40 10.36
C CYS A 108 6.20 4.62 9.95
N PHE A 109 7.37 4.82 10.56
CA PHE A 109 8.28 5.90 10.17
C PHE A 109 8.87 5.66 8.78
N TYR A 110 9.48 4.48 8.55
CA TYR A 110 10.11 4.17 7.26
C TYR A 110 9.10 4.01 6.13
N GLY A 111 7.92 3.46 6.43
CA GLY A 111 6.81 3.32 5.49
C GLY A 111 6.26 4.67 5.02
N ALA A 112 6.17 5.66 5.91
CA ALA A 112 5.76 7.01 5.52
C ALA A 112 6.77 7.66 4.56
N VAL A 113 8.08 7.51 4.83
CA VAL A 113 9.13 7.98 3.92
C VAL A 113 9.06 7.25 2.58
N ALA A 114 8.93 5.92 2.61
CA ALA A 114 8.82 5.11 1.40
C ALA A 114 7.59 5.51 0.57
N ALA A 115 6.44 5.74 1.19
CA ALA A 115 5.21 6.14 0.49
C ALA A 115 5.38 7.48 -0.24
N VAL A 116 5.98 8.48 0.41
CA VAL A 116 6.28 9.78 -0.23
C VAL A 116 7.29 9.61 -1.35
N ASN A 117 8.35 8.84 -1.15
CA ASN A 117 9.36 8.58 -2.18
C ASN A 117 8.76 7.85 -3.38
N TRP A 118 7.92 6.85 -3.16
CA TRP A 118 7.23 6.16 -4.24
C TRP A 118 6.31 7.09 -5.02
N ALA A 119 5.51 7.92 -4.32
CA ALA A 119 4.64 8.88 -4.98
C ALA A 119 5.42 9.85 -5.90
N GLU A 120 6.53 10.40 -5.40
CA GLU A 120 7.39 11.31 -6.16
C GLU A 120 8.09 10.60 -7.33
N ARG A 121 8.56 9.35 -7.14
CA ARG A 121 9.30 8.58 -8.12
C ARG A 121 8.44 8.21 -9.32
N TYR A 122 7.24 7.64 -9.08
CA TYR A 122 6.39 7.20 -10.18
C TYR A 122 5.34 8.25 -10.60
N GLN A 123 5.27 9.37 -9.88
CA GLN A 123 4.36 10.48 -10.14
C GLN A 123 2.89 10.03 -10.14
N GLY A 124 2.41 9.65 -8.98
CA GLY A 124 1.04 9.20 -8.79
C GLY A 124 0.67 9.00 -7.31
N PRO A 125 -0.59 8.64 -7.01
CA PRO A 125 -1.07 8.42 -5.65
C PRO A 125 -0.49 7.14 -5.05
N VAL A 126 -0.17 7.15 -3.74
CA VAL A 126 0.25 5.97 -2.96
C VAL A 126 -0.63 5.89 -1.71
N ILE A 127 -1.02 4.69 -1.33
CA ILE A 127 -1.73 4.46 -0.07
C ILE A 127 -0.79 3.82 0.94
N LEU A 128 -0.66 4.47 2.10
CA LEU A 128 -0.02 3.92 3.29
C LEU A 128 -1.12 3.30 4.15
N LEU A 129 -1.20 1.97 4.14
CA LEU A 129 -2.29 1.21 4.72
C LEU A 129 -1.91 0.74 6.12
N SER A 130 -2.36 1.47 7.12
CA SER A 130 -2.19 1.15 8.54
C SER A 130 -3.48 0.53 9.09
N GLU A 131 -3.54 0.33 10.39
CA GLU A 131 -4.73 -0.15 11.08
C GLU A 131 -4.83 0.43 12.50
N HIS A 132 -6.03 0.40 13.06
CA HIS A 132 -6.34 1.04 14.34
C HIS A 132 -5.43 0.56 15.49
N ALA A 133 -5.23 -0.75 15.64
CA ALA A 133 -4.40 -1.30 16.70
C ALA A 133 -2.93 -0.89 16.60
N LEU A 134 -2.39 -0.72 15.39
CA LEU A 134 -1.03 -0.26 15.17
C LEU A 134 -0.91 1.26 15.41
N SER A 135 -1.91 2.02 14.99
CA SER A 135 -1.90 3.49 15.13
C SER A 135 -2.06 3.97 16.57
N GLU A 136 -2.68 3.17 17.44
CA GLU A 136 -2.81 3.45 18.88
C GLU A 136 -1.70 2.80 19.72
N ARG A 137 -0.82 2.01 19.11
CA ARG A 137 0.21 1.29 19.82
C ARG A 137 1.37 2.21 20.23
N GLU A 138 1.72 2.15 21.52
CA GLU A 138 2.95 2.74 22.04
C GLU A 138 4.03 1.67 22.17
N GLN A 139 5.22 1.95 21.66
CA GLN A 139 6.37 1.05 21.71
C GLN A 139 7.67 1.83 21.76
N ASN A 140 8.62 1.37 22.56
CA ASN A 140 9.99 1.86 22.50
C ASN A 140 10.66 1.36 21.22
N ILE A 141 11.12 2.29 20.40
CA ILE A 141 11.91 2.01 19.20
C ILE A 141 13.26 2.70 19.28
N ARG A 142 14.22 2.25 18.49
CA ARG A 142 15.46 3.02 18.28
C ARG A 142 15.09 4.35 17.61
N LYS A 143 15.78 5.41 18.01
CA LYS A 143 15.62 6.69 17.28
C LYS A 143 16.01 6.46 15.83
N PRO A 144 15.12 6.77 14.87
CA PRO A 144 15.45 6.64 13.46
C PRO A 144 16.69 7.45 13.11
N ASP A 145 17.57 6.87 12.30
CA ASP A 145 18.72 7.57 11.77
C ASP A 145 18.29 8.43 10.57
N LEU A 146 18.10 9.71 10.83
CA LEU A 146 17.64 10.66 9.81
C LEU A 146 18.68 10.88 8.70
N ASP A 147 19.95 10.69 8.98
CA ASP A 147 21.02 10.84 7.99
C ASP A 147 21.06 9.69 6.97
N SER A 148 20.51 8.53 7.36
CA SER A 148 20.36 7.39 6.45
C SER A 148 19.11 7.46 5.58
N VAL A 149 18.16 8.34 5.89
CA VAL A 149 16.88 8.47 5.17
C VAL A 149 17.09 9.25 3.88
N LYS A 150 16.87 8.59 2.75
CA LYS A 150 16.87 9.26 1.44
C LYS A 150 15.48 9.82 1.15
N VAL A 151 15.43 11.10 0.80
CA VAL A 151 14.22 11.77 0.34
C VAL A 151 14.31 11.95 -1.16
N GLU A 152 13.37 11.36 -1.89
CA GLU A 152 13.26 11.53 -3.34
C GLU A 152 12.39 12.74 -3.68
N ASN A 153 12.69 13.36 -4.81
CA ASN A 153 11.93 14.46 -5.38
C ASN A 153 11.52 14.09 -6.80
N ARG A 154 10.34 14.52 -7.21
CA ARG A 154 9.90 14.38 -8.60
C ARG A 154 10.86 15.11 -9.54
N LEU A 155 10.89 14.64 -10.78
CA LEU A 155 11.58 15.38 -11.83
C LEU A 155 10.87 16.71 -12.07
N VAL A 156 11.62 17.83 -11.93
CA VAL A 156 11.09 19.17 -12.13
C VAL A 156 11.51 19.66 -13.54
N TYR A 157 10.56 20.20 -14.29
CA TYR A 157 10.83 20.80 -15.58
C TYR A 157 11.51 22.17 -15.41
N THR A 158 12.61 22.35 -16.13
CA THR A 158 13.42 23.59 -16.08
C THR A 158 13.66 24.19 -17.48
N GLY A 159 12.97 23.70 -18.50
CA GLY A 159 13.10 24.21 -19.87
C GLY A 159 12.27 25.48 -20.09
N ASP A 160 12.51 26.16 -21.24
CA ASP A 160 11.94 27.47 -21.51
C ASP A 160 10.62 27.44 -22.31
N SER A 161 10.38 26.42 -23.13
CA SER A 161 9.19 26.36 -24.00
C SER A 161 8.98 24.95 -24.59
N GLY A 162 7.82 24.74 -25.22
CA GLY A 162 7.53 23.51 -25.96
C GLY A 162 7.29 22.29 -25.08
N TYR A 163 6.96 22.49 -23.80
CA TYR A 163 6.72 21.41 -22.86
C TYR A 163 5.47 20.60 -23.20
N ARG A 164 5.60 19.29 -23.10
CA ARG A 164 4.50 18.32 -23.28
C ARG A 164 4.54 17.31 -22.15
N ARG A 165 3.64 17.47 -21.20
CA ARG A 165 3.61 16.65 -19.96
C ARG A 165 3.47 15.17 -20.24
N TYR A 166 2.65 14.81 -21.20
CA TYR A 166 2.25 13.43 -21.47
C TYR A 166 2.83 12.88 -22.79
N GLU A 167 3.93 13.46 -23.27
CA GLU A 167 4.66 12.95 -24.43
C GLU A 167 5.83 12.06 -24.00
N GLY A 168 6.07 10.98 -24.77
CA GLY A 168 7.20 10.07 -24.56
C GLY A 168 6.99 9.05 -23.46
N GLY A 169 8.08 8.51 -22.92
CA GLY A 169 8.15 7.35 -22.03
C GLY A 169 7.31 7.39 -20.74
N GLU A 170 7.73 6.63 -19.75
CA GLU A 170 6.97 6.43 -18.50
C GLU A 170 6.87 7.68 -17.63
N LEU A 171 7.93 8.51 -17.60
CA LEU A 171 8.01 9.71 -16.78
C LEU A 171 8.30 10.96 -17.64
N SER A 172 7.74 12.08 -17.19
CA SER A 172 8.08 13.42 -17.67
C SER A 172 8.34 14.35 -16.50
N ALA A 173 9.28 15.28 -16.66
CA ALA A 173 9.50 16.32 -15.65
C ALA A 173 8.23 17.14 -15.45
N MET A 174 7.88 17.47 -14.21
CA MET A 174 6.68 18.26 -13.86
C MET A 174 7.05 19.74 -13.72
N PRO A 175 6.40 20.65 -14.44
CA PRO A 175 6.55 22.08 -14.16
C PRO A 175 5.80 22.46 -12.89
N ILE A 176 6.34 23.43 -12.20
CA ILE A 176 5.66 24.07 -11.05
C ILE A 176 4.90 25.29 -11.59
N PRO A 177 3.60 25.47 -11.28
CA PRO A 177 2.82 26.64 -11.72
C PRO A 177 3.53 27.95 -11.43
N GLY A 178 3.54 28.86 -12.40
CA GLY A 178 4.29 30.11 -12.35
C GLY A 178 5.66 30.05 -13.01
N ASN A 179 6.19 28.84 -13.28
CA ASN A 179 7.39 28.61 -14.08
C ASN A 179 7.02 28.25 -15.53
N PRO A 180 7.99 28.25 -16.47
CA PRO A 180 7.76 27.74 -17.83
C PRO A 180 7.27 26.28 -17.84
N GLY A 181 6.49 25.91 -18.85
CA GLY A 181 6.02 24.55 -19.03
C GLY A 181 4.54 24.35 -18.70
N ASN A 182 3.67 25.17 -19.28
CA ASN A 182 2.23 25.06 -19.06
C ASN A 182 1.67 23.76 -19.66
N TYR A 183 0.76 23.13 -18.93
CA TYR A 183 -0.02 21.99 -19.39
C TYR A 183 -1.37 21.94 -18.67
N VAL A 184 -2.31 21.18 -19.21
CA VAL A 184 -3.61 20.94 -18.58
C VAL A 184 -3.55 19.63 -17.77
N ALA A 185 -3.80 19.70 -16.48
CA ALA A 185 -3.99 18.52 -15.62
C ALA A 185 -5.49 18.28 -15.44
N ASN A 186 -6.02 17.20 -16.03
CA ASN A 186 -7.43 16.84 -15.91
C ASN A 186 -7.63 15.32 -15.84
N ALA A 187 -8.83 14.90 -15.48
CA ALA A 187 -9.20 13.48 -15.36
C ALA A 187 -9.64 12.85 -16.69
N SER A 188 -9.94 13.64 -17.72
CA SER A 188 -10.27 13.09 -19.03
C SER A 188 -9.03 12.46 -19.67
N GLU A 189 -9.22 11.54 -20.61
CA GLU A 189 -8.11 11.11 -21.45
C GLU A 189 -7.58 12.28 -22.25
N HIS A 190 -6.27 12.39 -22.40
CA HIS A 190 -5.62 13.60 -22.85
C HIS A 190 -4.48 13.36 -23.86
N ASP A 191 -4.24 14.39 -24.65
CA ASP A 191 -3.14 14.47 -25.60
C ASP A 191 -1.81 14.79 -24.89
N PRO A 192 -0.68 14.97 -25.63
CA PRO A 192 0.61 15.31 -25.02
C PRO A 192 0.63 16.62 -24.21
N LEU A 193 -0.27 17.56 -24.49
CA LEU A 193 -0.38 18.84 -23.77
C LEU A 193 -1.32 18.78 -22.57
N GLY A 194 -2.13 17.70 -22.45
CA GLY A 194 -3.14 17.54 -21.44
C GLY A 194 -4.55 17.94 -21.92
N ASP A 195 -4.72 18.35 -23.17
CA ASP A 195 -6.03 18.65 -23.72
C ASP A 195 -6.83 17.37 -23.95
N THR A 196 -8.14 17.43 -23.66
CA THR A 196 -9.03 16.27 -23.76
C THR A 196 -9.03 15.67 -25.16
N THR A 197 -8.91 14.36 -25.27
CA THR A 197 -8.99 13.60 -26.51
C THR A 197 -9.93 12.40 -26.38
N HIS A 198 -10.51 11.99 -27.51
CA HIS A 198 -11.36 10.80 -27.63
C HIS A 198 -10.73 9.73 -28.54
N LEU A 199 -9.43 9.86 -28.86
CA LEU A 199 -8.73 8.92 -29.71
C LEU A 199 -8.41 7.63 -28.97
N GLY A 200 -8.96 6.48 -29.41
CA GLY A 200 -8.73 5.18 -28.78
C GLY A 200 -7.24 4.78 -28.75
N SER A 201 -6.46 5.14 -29.77
CA SER A 201 -5.01 4.89 -29.77
C SER A 201 -4.29 5.63 -28.64
N ARG A 202 -4.71 6.86 -28.35
CA ARG A 202 -4.14 7.65 -27.26
C ARG A 202 -4.53 7.08 -25.90
N HIS A 203 -5.77 6.60 -25.76
CA HIS A 203 -6.20 5.92 -24.54
C HIS A 203 -5.35 4.66 -24.24
N VAL A 204 -5.07 3.84 -25.27
CA VAL A 204 -4.18 2.67 -25.12
C VAL A 204 -2.77 3.09 -24.71
N GLU A 205 -2.21 4.11 -25.34
CA GLU A 205 -0.87 4.63 -25.03
C GLU A 205 -0.80 5.11 -23.57
N MET A 206 -1.75 5.93 -23.13
CA MET A 206 -1.75 6.50 -21.78
C MET A 206 -2.06 5.47 -20.70
N THR A 207 -2.92 4.50 -20.98
CA THR A 207 -3.15 3.38 -20.08
C THR A 207 -1.86 2.59 -19.86
N ASN A 208 -1.19 2.19 -20.93
CA ASN A 208 0.11 1.50 -20.85
C ASN A 208 1.14 2.34 -20.08
N ARG A 209 1.23 3.64 -20.35
CA ARG A 209 2.13 4.56 -19.65
C ARG A 209 1.87 4.54 -18.13
N ARG A 210 0.61 4.68 -17.67
CA ARG A 210 0.27 4.73 -16.25
C ARG A 210 0.59 3.41 -15.56
N PHE A 211 0.28 2.27 -16.18
CA PHE A 211 0.58 0.96 -15.59
C PHE A 211 2.08 0.62 -15.62
N SER A 212 2.81 0.96 -16.67
CA SER A 212 4.25 0.68 -16.75
C SER A 212 5.06 1.39 -15.67
N LYS A 213 4.59 2.54 -15.18
CA LYS A 213 5.25 3.28 -14.09
C LYS A 213 5.34 2.48 -12.80
N LEU A 214 4.48 1.49 -12.58
CA LEU A 214 4.57 0.59 -11.42
C LEU A 214 5.87 -0.21 -11.40
N ASN A 215 6.49 -0.46 -12.56
CA ASN A 215 7.80 -1.10 -12.66
C ASN A 215 8.93 -0.31 -12.00
N LEU A 216 8.74 0.99 -11.77
CA LEU A 216 9.70 1.84 -11.05
C LEU A 216 9.71 1.59 -9.53
N LEU A 217 8.76 0.78 -9.02
CA LEU A 217 8.53 0.53 -7.60
C LEU A 217 8.83 -0.93 -7.20
N LEU A 218 9.56 -1.68 -8.02
CA LEU A 218 9.86 -3.10 -7.78
C LEU A 218 11.07 -3.32 -6.84
N ASP A 219 11.57 -2.26 -6.20
CA ASP A 219 12.70 -2.27 -5.27
C ASP A 219 12.30 -2.51 -3.80
N GLY A 220 11.06 -2.87 -3.56
CA GLY A 220 10.59 -3.24 -2.23
C GLY A 220 11.41 -4.38 -1.62
N THR A 221 11.66 -4.28 -0.31
CA THR A 221 12.40 -5.30 0.46
C THR A 221 11.46 -6.24 1.20
N TYR A 222 11.96 -7.40 1.60
CA TYR A 222 11.22 -8.36 2.42
C TYR A 222 12.12 -9.05 3.43
N GLU A 223 11.53 -9.57 4.48
CA GLU A 223 12.17 -10.43 5.48
C GLU A 223 11.87 -11.89 5.14
N SER A 224 12.83 -12.77 5.38
CA SER A 224 12.64 -14.21 5.24
C SER A 224 13.49 -14.98 6.24
N ASP A 225 13.02 -16.16 6.65
CA ASP A 225 13.71 -17.11 7.48
C ASP A 225 13.29 -18.53 7.11
N ASN A 226 14.18 -19.51 7.26
CA ASN A 226 13.97 -20.92 6.93
C ASN A 226 13.38 -21.14 5.52
N THR A 227 13.95 -20.49 4.52
CA THR A 227 13.41 -20.42 3.17
C THR A 227 13.35 -21.78 2.44
N ASP A 228 14.04 -22.81 2.93
CA ASP A 228 14.01 -24.16 2.35
C ASP A 228 12.72 -24.94 2.70
N ALA A 229 12.02 -24.54 3.77
CA ALA A 229 10.76 -25.17 4.16
C ALA A 229 9.70 -25.05 3.07
N ARG A 230 8.92 -26.10 2.88
CA ARG A 230 7.89 -26.18 1.82
C ARG A 230 6.61 -25.45 2.18
N ILE A 231 6.35 -25.23 3.47
CA ILE A 231 5.22 -24.48 3.99
C ILE A 231 5.73 -23.15 4.50
N ALA A 232 5.03 -22.07 4.22
CA ALA A 232 5.41 -20.74 4.65
C ALA A 232 4.28 -20.01 5.41
N MET A 233 4.65 -19.06 6.25
CA MET A 233 3.75 -18.08 6.85
C MET A 233 4.10 -16.69 6.32
N MET A 234 3.10 -15.93 5.86
CA MET A 234 3.24 -14.57 5.35
C MET A 234 2.11 -13.67 5.85
N PRO A 235 2.22 -13.06 7.02
CA PRO A 235 1.31 -12.00 7.47
C PRO A 235 1.58 -10.68 6.75
N TRP A 236 0.73 -9.68 7.02
CA TRP A 236 0.92 -8.31 6.56
C TRP A 236 0.42 -7.29 7.59
N GLY A 237 0.87 -6.02 7.49
CA GLY A 237 0.46 -4.97 8.41
C GLY A 237 0.65 -5.38 9.88
N GLY A 238 -0.21 -4.93 10.77
CA GLY A 238 -0.11 -5.18 12.20
C GLY A 238 -0.28 -6.65 12.64
N SER A 239 -0.68 -7.55 11.74
CA SER A 239 -0.63 -8.99 12.02
C SER A 239 0.80 -9.55 12.07
N LYS A 240 1.83 -8.77 11.65
CA LYS A 240 3.25 -9.15 11.70
C LYS A 240 3.70 -9.64 13.08
N GLY A 241 3.52 -8.82 14.10
CA GLY A 241 4.05 -9.09 15.44
C GLY A 241 3.54 -10.41 16.04
N PRO A 242 2.22 -10.58 16.20
CA PRO A 242 1.64 -11.82 16.71
C PRO A 242 1.99 -13.06 15.88
N SER A 243 2.06 -12.91 14.55
CA SER A 243 2.39 -14.00 13.65
C SER A 243 3.86 -14.39 13.74
N PHE A 244 4.77 -13.43 13.91
CA PHE A 244 6.19 -13.73 14.10
C PHE A 244 6.45 -14.50 15.41
N GLU A 245 5.80 -14.10 16.50
CA GLU A 245 5.91 -14.84 17.76
C GLU A 245 5.28 -16.25 17.65
N ALA A 246 4.19 -16.40 16.92
CA ALA A 246 3.61 -17.69 16.61
C ALA A 246 4.56 -18.56 15.77
N TYR A 247 5.19 -17.98 14.74
CA TYR A 247 6.22 -18.64 13.94
C TYR A 247 7.36 -19.17 14.80
N GLN A 248 7.91 -18.35 15.70
CA GLN A 248 8.98 -18.77 16.60
C GLN A 248 8.57 -19.95 17.50
N LYS A 249 7.33 -19.95 18.01
CA LYS A 249 6.78 -21.06 18.84
C LYS A 249 6.62 -22.35 18.01
N LEU A 250 6.19 -22.24 16.77
CA LEU A 250 6.02 -23.38 15.86
C LEU A 250 7.39 -24.00 15.53
N VAL A 251 8.38 -23.19 15.20
CA VAL A 251 9.75 -23.66 14.95
C VAL A 251 10.36 -24.30 16.23
N ALA A 252 10.18 -23.69 17.39
CA ALA A 252 10.62 -24.26 18.67
C ALA A 252 9.94 -25.60 19.00
N ALA A 253 8.72 -25.82 18.51
CA ALA A 253 8.00 -27.08 18.61
C ALA A 253 8.42 -28.12 17.53
N GLY A 254 9.40 -27.81 16.69
CA GLY A 254 9.93 -28.70 15.66
C GLY A 254 9.18 -28.66 14.31
N MET A 255 8.33 -27.66 14.08
CA MET A 255 7.66 -27.51 12.80
C MET A 255 8.61 -26.90 11.75
N ASP A 256 8.73 -27.54 10.60
CA ASP A 256 9.48 -27.02 9.45
C ASP A 256 8.58 -26.07 8.64
N ILE A 257 8.71 -24.77 8.92
CA ILE A 257 7.93 -23.70 8.33
C ILE A 257 8.81 -22.50 8.02
N ALA A 258 8.63 -21.86 6.85
CA ALA A 258 9.31 -20.65 6.45
C ALA A 258 8.55 -19.40 6.95
N TRP A 259 9.28 -18.33 7.14
CA TRP A 259 8.75 -17.00 7.40
C TRP A 259 9.01 -16.09 6.21
N TYR A 260 7.99 -15.32 5.83
CA TYR A 260 8.09 -14.21 4.89
C TYR A 260 7.29 -13.02 5.38
N TYR A 261 7.82 -11.82 5.17
CA TYR A 261 7.11 -10.59 5.45
C TYR A 261 7.62 -9.46 4.57
N THR A 262 6.71 -8.61 4.10
CA THR A 262 7.01 -7.32 3.48
C THR A 262 5.95 -6.30 3.83
N MET A 263 6.33 -5.02 3.92
CA MET A 263 5.35 -3.94 3.99
C MET A 263 4.91 -3.46 2.59
N TYR A 264 5.54 -3.91 1.51
CA TYR A 264 5.25 -3.52 0.13
C TYR A 264 4.26 -4.51 -0.48
N LEU A 265 2.96 -4.15 -0.51
CA LEU A 265 1.90 -5.07 -0.94
C LEU A 265 1.49 -4.88 -2.40
N ASN A 266 1.67 -3.69 -2.96
CA ASN A 266 1.43 -3.42 -4.38
C ASN A 266 2.41 -2.34 -4.88
N PRO A 267 3.32 -2.66 -5.82
CA PRO A 267 3.63 -4.02 -6.25
C PRO A 267 4.38 -4.83 -5.18
N LEU A 268 4.16 -6.14 -5.18
CA LEU A 268 4.97 -7.06 -4.37
C LEU A 268 6.40 -7.13 -4.90
N PRO A 269 7.42 -7.28 -4.01
CA PRO A 269 8.78 -7.53 -4.45
C PRO A 269 8.86 -8.78 -5.35
N PRO A 270 9.39 -8.69 -6.58
CA PRO A 270 9.37 -9.80 -7.54
C PRO A 270 10.03 -11.07 -7.01
N LYS A 271 11.18 -10.93 -6.35
CA LYS A 271 11.90 -12.07 -5.78
C LYS A 271 11.11 -12.77 -4.68
N LEU A 272 10.41 -12.02 -3.82
CA LEU A 272 9.50 -12.59 -2.83
C LEU A 272 8.41 -13.43 -3.51
N LEU A 273 7.80 -12.88 -4.55
CA LEU A 273 6.73 -13.58 -5.28
C LEU A 273 7.23 -14.87 -5.95
N GLU A 274 8.44 -14.86 -6.52
CA GLU A 274 9.08 -16.07 -7.06
C GLU A 274 9.29 -17.12 -5.97
N GLU A 275 9.86 -16.76 -4.82
CA GLU A 275 10.07 -17.69 -3.71
C GLU A 275 8.76 -18.26 -3.14
N LEU A 276 7.70 -17.44 -3.05
CA LEU A 276 6.39 -17.89 -2.59
C LEU A 276 5.72 -18.88 -3.58
N LYS A 277 5.93 -18.73 -4.88
CA LYS A 277 5.40 -19.65 -5.91
C LYS A 277 5.98 -21.07 -5.78
N GLU A 278 7.21 -21.20 -5.26
CA GLU A 278 7.87 -22.49 -5.03
C GLU A 278 7.35 -23.22 -3.78
N LYS A 279 6.53 -22.58 -2.94
CA LYS A 279 5.97 -23.20 -1.73
C LYS A 279 4.79 -24.12 -2.07
N ASP A 280 4.64 -25.18 -1.27
CA ASP A 280 3.48 -26.05 -1.35
C ASP A 280 2.24 -25.41 -0.73
N LEU A 281 2.44 -24.57 0.27
CA LEU A 281 1.40 -23.83 0.97
C LEU A 281 1.97 -22.55 1.61
N VAL A 282 1.30 -21.42 1.38
CA VAL A 282 1.56 -20.16 2.07
C VAL A 282 0.37 -19.82 2.95
N LEU A 283 0.56 -19.83 4.26
CA LEU A 283 -0.46 -19.45 5.25
C LEU A 283 -0.40 -17.96 5.52
N VAL A 284 -1.52 -17.28 5.36
CA VAL A 284 -1.63 -15.82 5.50
C VAL A 284 -2.50 -15.46 6.70
N PRO A 285 -1.91 -15.15 7.87
CA PRO A 285 -2.65 -14.59 9.00
C PRO A 285 -3.11 -13.15 8.69
N GLU A 286 -4.42 -12.89 8.69
CA GLU A 286 -4.97 -11.59 8.34
C GLU A 286 -6.30 -11.29 9.05
N LEU A 287 -6.52 -10.00 9.34
CA LEU A 287 -7.67 -9.50 10.13
C LEU A 287 -8.82 -9.08 9.22
N ASN A 288 -9.29 -9.99 8.36
CA ASN A 288 -10.46 -9.75 7.51
C ASN A 288 -11.18 -11.06 7.21
N TYR A 289 -12.41 -10.99 6.66
CA TYR A 289 -13.21 -12.16 6.32
C TYR A 289 -12.80 -12.79 4.99
N LEU A 290 -12.47 -11.96 3.99
CA LEU A 290 -12.27 -12.41 2.61
C LEU A 290 -10.91 -13.07 2.35
N GLY A 291 -9.92 -12.91 3.24
CA GLY A 291 -8.57 -13.36 2.97
C GLY A 291 -7.94 -12.55 1.83
N GLN A 292 -7.89 -11.23 1.99
CA GLN A 292 -7.60 -10.32 0.88
C GLN A 292 -6.18 -10.48 0.33
N LEU A 293 -5.16 -10.58 1.20
CA LEU A 293 -3.80 -10.84 0.71
C LEU A 293 -3.67 -12.24 0.13
N SER A 294 -4.25 -13.26 0.78
CA SER A 294 -4.21 -14.61 0.23
C SER A 294 -4.95 -14.71 -1.12
N PHE A 295 -6.00 -13.92 -1.33
CA PHE A 295 -6.68 -13.80 -2.62
C PHE A 295 -5.75 -13.23 -3.70
N LEU A 296 -5.04 -12.14 -3.40
CA LEU A 296 -4.06 -11.54 -4.31
C LEU A 296 -2.91 -12.48 -4.64
N LEU A 297 -2.35 -13.13 -3.62
CA LEU A 297 -1.28 -14.12 -3.83
C LEU A 297 -1.72 -15.28 -4.73
N ARG A 298 -2.97 -15.76 -4.58
CA ARG A 298 -3.52 -16.79 -5.49
C ARG A 298 -3.68 -16.29 -6.92
N ALA A 299 -4.08 -15.03 -7.11
CA ALA A 299 -4.16 -14.43 -8.44
C ALA A 299 -2.79 -14.37 -9.13
N GLU A 300 -1.72 -14.26 -8.35
CA GLU A 300 -0.33 -14.31 -8.82
C GLU A 300 0.22 -15.75 -8.98
N GLY A 301 -0.57 -16.77 -8.70
CA GLY A 301 -0.19 -18.18 -8.84
C GLY A 301 0.45 -18.82 -7.61
N VAL A 302 0.42 -18.16 -6.44
CA VAL A 302 0.88 -18.71 -5.16
C VAL A 302 -0.21 -19.61 -4.56
N LYS A 303 0.16 -20.75 -3.98
CA LYS A 303 -0.76 -21.62 -3.25
C LYS A 303 -1.01 -21.07 -1.85
N ALA A 304 -1.78 -19.99 -1.76
CA ALA A 304 -2.04 -19.26 -0.52
C ALA A 304 -3.38 -19.61 0.11
N GLU A 305 -3.39 -19.74 1.44
CA GLU A 305 -4.58 -19.93 2.26
C GLU A 305 -4.59 -18.96 3.43
N SER A 306 -5.74 -18.37 3.71
CA SER A 306 -5.89 -17.40 4.77
C SER A 306 -6.15 -18.04 6.13
N ILE A 307 -5.56 -17.46 7.17
CA ILE A 307 -5.93 -17.67 8.57
C ILE A 307 -6.65 -16.40 9.04
N THR A 308 -7.93 -16.29 8.65
CA THR A 308 -8.73 -15.07 8.86
C THR A 308 -9.23 -14.92 10.29
N GLN A 309 -9.19 -13.68 10.81
CA GLN A 309 -9.93 -13.25 11.99
C GLN A 309 -10.64 -11.93 11.66
N TYR A 310 -11.89 -11.79 12.11
CA TYR A 310 -12.72 -10.59 11.86
C TYR A 310 -13.60 -10.26 13.08
N THR A 311 -12.94 -10.23 14.23
CA THR A 311 -13.60 -10.01 15.54
C THR A 311 -13.45 -8.56 16.02
N GLY A 312 -12.73 -7.71 15.27
CA GLY A 312 -12.35 -6.38 15.72
C GLY A 312 -11.25 -6.37 16.78
N LEU A 313 -10.58 -7.50 17.01
CA LEU A 313 -9.47 -7.67 17.95
C LEU A 313 -8.19 -8.05 17.23
N PRO A 314 -7.01 -7.68 17.77
CA PRO A 314 -5.73 -8.18 17.25
C PRO A 314 -5.66 -9.72 17.27
N LEU A 315 -4.79 -10.29 16.42
CA LEU A 315 -4.55 -11.73 16.39
C LEU A 315 -4.00 -12.22 17.73
N GLY A 316 -4.57 -13.33 18.22
CA GLY A 316 -4.02 -14.07 19.36
C GLY A 316 -2.89 -14.99 18.92
N ILE A 317 -1.73 -14.93 19.59
CA ILE A 317 -0.57 -15.77 19.26
C ILE A 317 -0.93 -17.26 19.34
N SER A 318 -1.61 -17.68 20.42
CA SER A 318 -2.03 -19.06 20.62
C SER A 318 -3.02 -19.53 19.55
N ASP A 319 -3.91 -18.64 19.11
CA ASP A 319 -4.88 -18.94 18.05
C ASP A 319 -4.19 -19.17 16.71
N VAL A 320 -3.19 -18.35 16.37
CA VAL A 320 -2.37 -18.55 15.18
C VAL A 320 -1.63 -19.88 15.22
N VAL A 321 -0.95 -20.19 16.35
CA VAL A 321 -0.24 -21.46 16.55
C VAL A 321 -1.19 -22.65 16.37
N GLU A 322 -2.34 -22.65 17.01
CA GLU A 322 -3.32 -23.74 16.92
C GLU A 322 -3.82 -23.94 15.47
N ARG A 323 -4.19 -22.84 14.82
CA ARG A 323 -4.76 -22.88 13.47
C ARG A 323 -3.74 -23.28 12.41
N VAL A 324 -2.49 -22.81 12.53
CA VAL A 324 -1.38 -23.27 11.68
C VAL A 324 -1.14 -24.75 11.90
N THR A 325 -1.04 -25.20 13.14
CA THR A 325 -0.80 -26.61 13.48
C THR A 325 -1.90 -27.52 12.91
N LYS A 326 -3.15 -27.14 13.05
CA LYS A 326 -4.29 -27.89 12.46
C LYS A 326 -4.21 -27.95 10.95
N ARG A 327 -3.80 -26.86 10.31
CA ARG A 327 -3.74 -26.79 8.85
C ARG A 327 -2.61 -27.64 8.28
N VAL A 328 -1.45 -27.61 8.90
CA VAL A 328 -0.27 -28.39 8.50
C VAL A 328 -0.45 -29.88 8.79
N ALA A 329 -1.08 -30.25 9.91
CA ALA A 329 -1.34 -31.65 10.27
C ALA A 329 -2.34 -32.35 9.31
N GLY A 330 -3.06 -31.60 8.49
CA GLY A 330 -4.14 -32.14 7.65
C GLY A 330 -5.36 -32.60 8.47
N PRO A 331 -6.48 -32.98 7.82
CA PRO A 331 -7.60 -33.58 8.50
C PRO A 331 -7.16 -34.91 9.12
N LYS A 332 -7.27 -35.05 10.45
CA LYS A 332 -7.17 -36.37 11.08
C LYS A 332 -8.16 -37.28 10.36
N GLN A 333 -7.68 -38.39 9.76
CA GLN A 333 -8.58 -39.50 9.40
C GLN A 333 -9.27 -39.92 10.69
N GLU A 334 -10.48 -39.45 10.93
CA GLU A 334 -11.38 -40.11 11.86
C GLU A 334 -11.59 -41.51 11.31
N GLY A 335 -10.96 -42.48 11.97
CA GLY A 335 -11.13 -43.88 11.65
C GLY A 335 -12.62 -44.18 11.69
N ILE A 336 -13.17 -44.59 10.56
CA ILE A 336 -14.47 -45.24 10.50
C ILE A 336 -14.33 -46.48 11.37
N THR A 337 -14.81 -46.42 12.60
CA THR A 337 -15.04 -47.62 13.38
C THR A 337 -16.28 -48.29 12.78
N VAL A 338 -16.09 -49.36 12.07
CA VAL A 338 -17.13 -50.28 11.55
C VAL A 338 -17.73 -51.01 12.73
#